data_6f44620a29a8e5c5011be3e7ce51bd92
#
_entry.id   6f44620a29a8e5c5011be3e7ce51bd92
#
_cell.length_a   1.000
_cell.length_b   1.000
_cell.length_c   1.000
_cell.angle_alpha   90.00
_cell.angle_beta   90.00
_cell.angle_gamma   90.00
#
_symmetry.space_group_name_H-M   'P 1'
#
loop_
_entity.id
_entity.type
_entity.pdbx_description
1 polymer ?
#
loop_
_entity_poly.entity_id
_entity_poly.type
_entity_poly.pdbx_seq_one_letter_code
_entity_poly.pdbx_strand_id
1 'polypeptide(L)'
;MTDNSWEETKISKWGHVPDREIDYKSPHTNKHNASEKYHELLLEYKEMHSAAKGMFNGKSLLKFVDIIGSYLEKNDCISLLDYGAGKGVLYGDDFKELSDEIDKPLGELWNLDSFRLYDPAYDQHNTLPDPWEKGNFDAVICTDVLEHV
;
A
#
# COMPACT_ATOMS: atom_id res chain seq x y z
N MET A 1 9.88 -16.55 35.02
CA MET A 1 8.43 -16.66 34.69
C MET A 1 8.07 -15.41 33.90
N THR A 2 8.01 -15.52 32.59
CA THR A 2 7.53 -14.45 31.71
C THR A 2 6.04 -14.63 31.55
N ASP A 3 5.31 -13.66 32.08
CA ASP A 3 3.84 -13.61 32.03
C ASP A 3 3.41 -13.26 30.60
N ASN A 4 2.94 -14.24 29.84
CA ASN A 4 2.40 -14.10 28.48
C ASN A 4 0.89 -13.75 28.47
N SER A 5 0.39 -13.13 29.53
CA SER A 5 -1.05 -12.83 29.68
C SER A 5 -1.62 -11.82 28.67
N TRP A 6 -0.79 -11.14 27.88
CA TRP A 6 -1.23 -10.16 26.89
C TRP A 6 -1.59 -10.76 25.52
N GLU A 7 -1.13 -11.97 25.20
CA GLU A 7 -1.47 -12.63 23.92
C GLU A 7 -2.91 -13.17 23.91
N GLU A 8 -3.38 -13.71 25.02
CA GLU A 8 -4.73 -14.26 25.12
C GLU A 8 -5.84 -13.18 25.06
N THR A 9 -5.56 -11.96 25.48
CA THR A 9 -6.57 -10.89 25.55
C THR A 9 -6.83 -10.23 24.19
N LYS A 10 -5.93 -10.31 23.23
CA LYS A 10 -6.10 -9.71 21.88
C LYS A 10 -6.94 -10.58 20.96
N ILE A 11 -6.90 -11.89 21.09
CA ILE A 11 -7.60 -12.84 20.22
C ILE A 11 -9.11 -12.84 20.50
N SER A 12 -9.52 -12.60 21.74
CA SER A 12 -10.93 -12.64 22.13
C SER A 12 -11.75 -11.43 21.69
N LYS A 13 -11.10 -10.30 21.36
CA LYS A 13 -11.77 -9.04 21.02
C LYS A 13 -12.22 -8.95 19.55
N TRP A 14 -11.66 -9.79 18.66
CA TRP A 14 -11.95 -9.77 17.24
C TRP A 14 -12.77 -10.96 16.73
N GLY A 15 -13.35 -11.75 17.65
CA GLY A 15 -14.11 -12.95 17.29
C GLY A 15 -13.19 -13.96 16.59
N HIS A 16 -13.32 -15.20 16.94
CA HIS A 16 -12.65 -16.29 16.23
C HIS A 16 -13.10 -16.22 14.76
N VAL A 17 -12.25 -15.67 13.89
CA VAL A 17 -12.40 -15.89 12.46
C VAL A 17 -12.12 -17.37 12.29
N PRO A 18 -13.14 -18.21 11.95
CA PRO A 18 -12.88 -19.61 11.72
C PRO A 18 -11.76 -19.70 10.69
N ASP A 19 -10.80 -20.60 10.92
CA ASP A 19 -9.83 -21.01 9.90
C ASP A 19 -10.61 -21.42 8.66
N ARG A 20 -10.97 -20.44 7.85
CA ARG A 20 -11.38 -20.74 6.49
C ARG A 20 -10.08 -21.16 5.85
N GLU A 21 -9.97 -22.46 5.58
CA GLU A 21 -9.07 -22.92 4.53
C GLU A 21 -9.33 -22.00 3.33
N ILE A 22 -8.44 -21.02 3.15
CA ILE A 22 -8.47 -20.19 1.95
C ILE A 22 -8.11 -21.18 0.86
N ASP A 23 -9.12 -21.66 0.14
CA ASP A 23 -8.92 -22.51 -1.02
C ASP A 23 -8.25 -21.67 -2.11
N TYR A 24 -6.93 -21.66 -2.07
CA TYR A 24 -6.10 -21.01 -3.10
C TYR A 24 -6.31 -21.63 -4.50
N LYS A 25 -7.10 -22.69 -4.61
CA LYS A 25 -7.51 -23.33 -5.87
C LYS A 25 -8.87 -22.85 -6.35
N SER A 26 -9.55 -21.98 -5.58
CA SER A 26 -10.80 -21.37 -6.05
C SER A 26 -10.55 -20.68 -7.39
N PRO A 27 -11.35 -20.98 -8.42
CA PRO A 27 -11.23 -20.33 -9.73
C PRO A 27 -11.53 -18.82 -9.67
N HIS A 28 -11.95 -18.32 -8.52
CA HIS A 28 -12.33 -16.94 -8.30
C HIS A 28 -11.15 -16.15 -7.73
N THR A 29 -10.43 -15.46 -8.61
CA THR A 29 -9.51 -14.38 -8.29
C THR A 29 -8.17 -14.77 -7.65
N ASN A 30 -7.23 -15.22 -8.45
CA ASN A 30 -5.82 -15.01 -8.15
C ASN A 30 -5.21 -14.02 -9.18
N LYS A 31 -4.00 -13.51 -8.93
CA LYS A 31 -3.30 -12.58 -9.84
C LYS A 31 -3.14 -13.11 -11.28
N HIS A 32 -3.30 -14.40 -11.49
CA HIS A 32 -3.16 -15.07 -12.78
C HIS A 32 -4.53 -15.33 -13.45
N ASN A 33 -5.62 -15.13 -12.74
CA ASN A 33 -6.98 -15.34 -13.24
C ASN A 33 -7.92 -14.28 -12.65
N ALA A 34 -7.61 -13.01 -12.92
CA ALA A 34 -8.45 -11.91 -12.51
C ALA A 34 -9.80 -11.95 -13.26
N SER A 35 -10.87 -11.48 -12.62
CA SER A 35 -12.20 -11.43 -13.22
C SER A 35 -12.23 -10.50 -14.45
N GLU A 36 -13.20 -10.73 -15.36
CA GLU A 36 -13.44 -9.80 -16.48
C GLU A 36 -13.68 -8.38 -15.96
N LYS A 37 -14.44 -8.25 -14.89
CA LYS A 37 -14.72 -6.96 -14.26
C LYS A 37 -13.45 -6.25 -13.77
N TYR A 38 -12.49 -7.00 -13.21
CA TYR A 38 -11.20 -6.43 -12.84
C TYR A 38 -10.44 -5.90 -14.06
N HIS A 39 -10.44 -6.64 -15.16
CA HIS A 39 -9.77 -6.19 -16.39
C HIS A 39 -10.42 -4.94 -16.99
N GLU A 40 -11.74 -4.86 -16.98
CA GLU A 40 -12.49 -3.66 -17.40
C GLU A 40 -12.09 -2.44 -16.56
N LEU A 41 -12.15 -2.58 -15.22
CA LEU A 41 -11.76 -1.51 -14.30
C LEU A 41 -10.29 -1.10 -14.47
N LEU A 42 -9.40 -2.06 -14.65
CA LEU A 42 -7.99 -1.78 -14.86
C LEU A 42 -7.76 -0.93 -16.12
N LEU A 43 -8.47 -1.20 -17.21
CA LEU A 43 -8.40 -0.40 -18.43
C LEU A 43 -8.93 1.02 -18.19
N GLU A 44 -10.06 1.15 -17.53
CA GLU A 44 -10.65 2.44 -17.17
C GLU A 44 -9.67 3.29 -16.34
N TYR A 45 -9.07 2.71 -15.30
CA TYR A 45 -8.06 3.40 -14.48
C TYR A 45 -6.81 3.78 -15.26
N LYS A 46 -6.35 2.95 -16.20
CA LYS A 46 -5.24 3.29 -17.10
C LYS A 46 -5.55 4.49 -17.98
N GLU A 47 -6.75 4.54 -18.53
CA GLU A 47 -7.23 5.69 -19.30
C GLU A 47 -7.28 6.95 -18.44
N MET A 48 -7.80 6.86 -17.21
CA MET A 48 -7.83 7.98 -16.26
C MET A 48 -6.43 8.49 -15.90
N HIS A 49 -5.45 7.60 -15.69
CA HIS A 49 -4.05 7.98 -15.46
C HIS A 49 -3.46 8.77 -16.63
N SER A 50 -3.86 8.42 -17.85
CA SER A 50 -3.37 9.05 -19.09
C SER A 50 -4.07 10.37 -19.39
N ALA A 51 -5.36 10.49 -19.04
CA ALA A 51 -6.20 11.63 -19.42
C ALA A 51 -5.87 12.91 -18.64
N ALA A 52 -5.39 12.81 -17.39
CA ALA A 52 -5.12 13.96 -16.54
C ALA A 52 -3.79 13.85 -15.79
N LYS A 53 -2.86 14.80 -16.03
CA LYS A 53 -1.56 14.83 -15.37
C LYS A 53 -1.66 14.85 -13.84
N GLY A 54 -2.67 15.53 -13.29
CA GLY A 54 -2.89 15.68 -11.84
C GLY A 54 -3.66 14.55 -11.16
N MET A 55 -4.21 13.58 -11.93
CA MET A 55 -5.00 12.50 -11.37
C MET A 55 -4.09 11.41 -10.79
N PHE A 56 -4.49 10.84 -9.65
CA PHE A 56 -3.76 9.78 -8.95
C PHE A 56 -2.30 10.13 -8.63
N ASN A 57 -2.03 11.40 -8.31
CA ASN A 57 -0.68 11.87 -7.99
C ASN A 57 -0.22 11.56 -6.56
N GLY A 58 -1.10 10.99 -5.72
CA GLY A 58 -0.81 10.66 -4.34
C GLY A 58 -1.06 11.78 -3.33
N LYS A 59 -1.67 12.91 -3.75
CA LYS A 59 -1.92 14.05 -2.85
C LYS A 59 -2.78 13.72 -1.63
N SER A 60 -3.69 12.75 -1.74
CA SER A 60 -4.52 12.29 -0.62
C SER A 60 -3.71 11.74 0.55
N LEU A 61 -2.53 11.20 0.28
CA LEU A 61 -1.61 10.66 1.29
C LEU A 61 -1.12 11.74 2.28
N LEU A 62 -1.11 13.03 1.88
CA LEU A 62 -0.70 14.13 2.76
C LEU A 62 -1.46 14.16 4.09
N LYS A 63 -2.73 13.77 4.09
CA LYS A 63 -3.57 13.70 5.30
C LYS A 63 -3.04 12.71 6.35
N PHE A 64 -2.23 11.75 5.93
CA PHE A 64 -1.80 10.63 6.74
C PHE A 64 -0.29 10.63 7.01
N VAL A 65 0.45 11.60 6.49
CA VAL A 65 1.92 11.64 6.57
C VAL A 65 2.42 11.51 8.01
N ASP A 66 1.88 12.31 8.93
CA ASP A 66 2.33 12.31 10.33
C ASP A 66 1.96 11.01 11.05
N ILE A 67 0.74 10.50 10.84
CA ILE A 67 0.31 9.28 11.50
C ILE A 67 1.07 8.06 10.98
N ILE A 68 1.30 7.97 9.67
CA ILE A 68 2.10 6.90 9.08
C ILE A 68 3.53 6.98 9.59
N GLY A 69 4.17 8.18 9.54
CA GLY A 69 5.52 8.39 10.04
C GLY A 69 5.68 7.95 11.49
N SER A 70 4.71 8.30 12.35
CA SER A 70 4.70 7.88 13.75
C SER A 70 4.60 6.36 13.94
N TYR A 71 3.84 5.67 13.08
CA TYR A 71 3.76 4.21 13.11
C TYR A 71 5.05 3.54 12.64
N LEU A 72 5.66 4.05 11.57
CA LEU A 72 6.93 3.54 11.05
C LEU A 72 8.03 3.68 12.09
N GLU A 73 8.19 4.86 12.68
CA GLU A 73 9.17 5.13 13.73
C GLU A 73 8.96 4.24 14.96
N LYS A 74 7.73 4.16 15.47
CA LYS A 74 7.40 3.36 16.66
C LYS A 74 7.70 1.87 16.50
N ASN A 75 7.67 1.35 15.27
CA ASN A 75 7.87 -0.06 14.98
C ASN A 75 9.20 -0.34 14.28
N ASP A 76 10.12 0.62 14.27
CA ASP A 76 11.44 0.51 13.63
C ASP A 76 11.36 0.04 12.15
N CYS A 77 10.32 0.49 11.43
CA CYS A 77 10.12 0.13 10.03
C CYS A 77 10.99 1.00 9.14
N ILE A 78 11.87 0.37 8.36
CA ILE A 78 12.78 1.03 7.42
C ILE A 78 12.52 0.65 5.96
N SER A 79 11.59 -0.28 5.72
CA SER A 79 11.18 -0.70 4.38
C SER A 79 9.67 -0.68 4.23
N LEU A 80 9.19 -0.10 3.12
CA LEU A 80 7.76 0.18 2.89
C LEU A 80 7.30 -0.26 1.50
N LEU A 81 6.11 -0.88 1.44
CA LEU A 81 5.32 -1.00 0.23
C LEU A 81 4.13 -0.03 0.31
N ASP A 82 4.01 0.88 -0.65
CA ASP A 82 2.78 1.65 -0.88
C ASP A 82 1.96 0.98 -1.97
N TYR A 83 0.84 0.36 -1.58
CA TYR A 83 -0.04 -0.39 -2.45
C TYR A 83 -1.19 0.50 -2.92
N GLY A 84 -1.25 0.75 -4.22
CA GLY A 84 -2.16 1.74 -4.81
C GLY A 84 -1.57 3.15 -4.80
N ALA A 85 -0.25 3.26 -4.94
CA ALA A 85 0.50 4.51 -4.83
C ALA A 85 0.17 5.55 -5.93
N GLY A 86 -0.55 5.15 -6.98
CA GLY A 86 -0.75 5.99 -8.14
C GLY A 86 0.58 6.39 -8.78
N LYS A 87 0.74 7.68 -9.08
CA LYS A 87 1.99 8.24 -9.63
C LYS A 87 3.12 8.41 -8.61
N GLY A 88 2.80 8.35 -7.31
CA GLY A 88 3.78 8.41 -6.22
C GLY A 88 4.61 9.70 -6.17
N VAL A 89 4.07 10.82 -6.61
CA VAL A 89 4.82 12.09 -6.74
C VAL A 89 5.46 12.54 -5.43
N LEU A 90 4.80 12.27 -4.29
CA LEU A 90 5.33 12.64 -2.97
C LEU A 90 6.63 11.90 -2.58
N TYR A 91 6.97 10.82 -3.27
CA TYR A 91 8.20 10.06 -3.03
C TYR A 91 9.37 10.54 -3.91
N GLY A 92 9.11 11.32 -4.95
CA GLY A 92 10.10 11.81 -5.90
C GLY A 92 10.51 13.27 -5.68
N ASP A 93 11.40 13.76 -6.53
CA ASP A 93 11.94 15.14 -6.46
C ASP A 93 10.84 16.20 -6.70
N ASP A 94 9.77 15.82 -7.41
CA ASP A 94 8.66 16.71 -7.76
C ASP A 94 7.62 16.87 -6.63
N PHE A 95 7.88 16.35 -5.42
CA PHE A 95 6.94 16.40 -4.29
C PHE A 95 6.43 17.82 -3.97
N LYS A 96 7.27 18.83 -4.19
CA LYS A 96 6.91 20.24 -4.00
C LYS A 96 5.82 20.74 -4.95
N GLU A 97 5.58 20.07 -6.08
CA GLU A 97 4.46 20.39 -6.97
C GLU A 97 3.10 20.13 -6.30
N LEU A 98 3.07 19.23 -5.30
CA LEU A 98 1.84 18.85 -4.59
C LEU A 98 1.65 19.55 -3.26
N SER A 99 2.72 19.87 -2.55
CA SER A 99 2.61 20.42 -1.21
C SER A 99 3.88 21.12 -0.75
N ASP A 100 3.68 22.25 -0.07
CA ASP A 100 4.71 22.93 0.70
C ASP A 100 4.72 22.49 2.18
N GLU A 101 3.78 21.64 2.59
CA GLU A 101 3.64 21.17 3.98
C GLU A 101 4.75 20.21 4.40
N ILE A 102 5.34 19.49 3.44
CA ILE A 102 6.49 18.62 3.67
C ILE A 102 7.75 19.24 3.08
N ASP A 103 8.87 19.10 3.75
CA ASP A 103 10.17 19.67 3.35
C ASP A 103 11.07 18.69 2.60
N LYS A 104 10.71 17.41 2.58
CA LYS A 104 11.43 16.30 1.95
C LYS A 104 10.47 15.31 1.28
N PRO A 105 10.95 14.55 0.27
CA PRO A 105 10.21 13.40 -0.23
C PRO A 105 9.92 12.40 0.88
N LEU A 106 8.81 11.66 0.79
CA LEU A 106 8.35 10.79 1.87
C LEU A 106 9.36 9.72 2.28
N GLY A 107 10.16 9.20 1.35
CA GLY A 107 11.20 8.24 1.68
C GLY A 107 12.23 8.78 2.67
N GLU A 108 12.66 10.04 2.49
CA GLU A 108 13.56 10.73 3.42
C GLU A 108 12.85 11.19 4.69
N LEU A 109 11.63 11.71 4.55
CA LEU A 109 10.84 12.22 5.67
C LEU A 109 10.56 11.11 6.70
N TRP A 110 10.29 9.92 6.23
CA TRP A 110 10.03 8.73 7.06
C TRP A 110 11.28 7.90 7.38
N ASN A 111 12.46 8.39 6.98
CA ASN A 111 13.75 7.72 7.21
C ASN A 111 13.78 6.26 6.74
N LEU A 112 13.26 6.02 5.53
CA LEU A 112 13.21 4.69 4.93
C LEU A 112 14.53 4.37 4.21
N ASP A 113 15.06 3.17 4.44
CA ASP A 113 16.18 2.62 3.66
C ASP A 113 15.73 2.19 2.27
N SER A 114 14.48 1.73 2.16
CA SER A 114 13.88 1.33 0.89
C SER A 114 12.37 1.48 0.88
N PHE A 115 11.83 1.77 -0.29
CA PHE A 115 10.39 1.71 -0.52
C PHE A 115 10.07 1.23 -1.92
N ARG A 116 8.88 0.69 -2.10
CA ARG A 116 8.34 0.33 -3.40
C ARG A 116 6.93 0.88 -3.55
N LEU A 117 6.68 1.45 -4.72
CA LEU A 117 5.37 1.91 -5.14
C LEU A 117 4.76 0.84 -6.05
N TYR A 118 3.51 0.50 -5.80
CA TYR A 118 2.74 -0.40 -6.65
C TYR A 118 1.40 0.21 -6.99
N ASP A 119 1.09 0.24 -8.26
CA ASP A 119 -0.23 0.58 -8.80
C ASP A 119 -0.46 -0.19 -10.09
N PRO A 120 -1.47 -1.09 -10.18
CA PRO A 120 -1.66 -1.93 -11.35
C PRO A 120 -2.05 -1.15 -12.61
N ALA A 121 -2.60 0.05 -12.44
CA ALA A 121 -3.05 0.91 -13.53
C ALA A 121 -2.00 1.92 -14.00
N TYR A 122 -0.87 2.05 -13.30
CA TYR A 122 0.20 2.97 -13.68
C TYR A 122 1.45 2.22 -14.12
N ASP A 123 1.79 2.31 -15.41
CA ASP A 123 2.82 1.46 -16.03
C ASP A 123 4.20 1.53 -15.37
N GLN A 124 4.54 2.65 -14.73
CA GLN A 124 5.82 2.79 -14.04
C GLN A 124 5.85 2.03 -12.70
N HIS A 125 4.69 1.72 -12.12
CA HIS A 125 4.56 1.08 -10.81
C HIS A 125 3.76 -0.25 -10.85
N ASN A 126 3.50 -0.80 -12.04
CA ASN A 126 2.62 -1.97 -12.20
C ASN A 126 3.28 -3.33 -11.90
N THR A 127 4.53 -3.33 -11.46
CA THR A 127 5.22 -4.56 -11.08
C THR A 127 5.00 -4.87 -9.61
N LEU A 128 4.16 -5.86 -9.35
CA LEU A 128 3.94 -6.34 -7.97
C LEU A 128 5.23 -7.00 -7.43
N PRO A 129 5.65 -6.66 -6.20
CA PRO A 129 6.72 -7.39 -5.53
C PRO A 129 6.38 -8.88 -5.42
N ASP A 130 7.38 -9.75 -5.50
CA ASP A 130 7.14 -11.17 -5.31
C ASP A 130 6.64 -11.43 -3.88
N PRO A 131 5.41 -11.95 -3.69
CA PRO A 131 4.82 -12.16 -2.37
C PRO A 131 5.52 -13.27 -1.59
N TRP A 132 6.35 -14.07 -2.25
CA TRP A 132 7.07 -15.19 -1.65
C TRP A 132 8.46 -14.82 -1.13
N GLU A 133 8.97 -13.64 -1.46
CA GLU A 133 10.17 -13.10 -0.84
C GLU A 133 9.82 -12.63 0.57
N LYS A 134 9.95 -13.53 1.54
CA LYS A 134 9.70 -13.22 2.96
C LYS A 134 10.58 -12.06 3.42
N GLY A 135 9.96 -11.07 4.05
CA GLY A 135 10.68 -9.98 4.70
C GLY A 135 11.07 -8.83 3.77
N ASN A 136 10.42 -8.68 2.64
CA ASN A 136 10.73 -7.58 1.72
C ASN A 136 10.36 -6.21 2.25
N PHE A 137 9.33 -6.15 3.12
CA PHE A 137 8.85 -4.88 3.67
C PHE A 137 8.48 -5.04 5.14
N ASP A 138 8.90 -4.07 5.96
CA ASP A 138 8.50 -3.97 7.36
C ASP A 138 7.08 -3.46 7.49
N ALA A 139 6.63 -2.65 6.54
CA ALA A 139 5.29 -2.08 6.51
C ALA A 139 4.69 -2.08 5.10
N VAL A 140 3.36 -2.15 5.06
CA VAL A 140 2.55 -1.94 3.84
C VAL A 140 1.51 -0.88 4.17
N ILE A 141 1.42 0.14 3.32
CA ILE A 141 0.31 1.09 3.35
C ILE A 141 -0.58 0.91 2.13
N CYS A 142 -1.85 1.20 2.29
CA CYS A 142 -2.85 1.14 1.24
C CYS A 142 -3.90 2.21 1.53
N THR A 143 -3.77 3.35 0.88
CA THR A 143 -4.64 4.51 1.09
C THR A 143 -5.50 4.78 -0.14
N ASP A 144 -6.78 5.05 0.06
CA ASP A 144 -7.75 5.37 -1.02
C ASP A 144 -7.82 4.27 -2.11
N VAL A 145 -7.76 2.99 -1.74
CA VAL A 145 -7.77 1.86 -2.68
C VAL A 145 -8.89 0.88 -2.37
N LEU A 146 -9.06 0.52 -1.09
CA LEU A 146 -9.96 -0.57 -0.69
C LEU A 146 -11.45 -0.26 -0.93
N GLU A 147 -11.83 1.01 -1.07
CA GLU A 147 -13.17 1.43 -1.42
C GLU A 147 -13.51 1.20 -2.90
N HIS A 148 -12.53 0.85 -3.72
CA HIS A 148 -12.68 0.63 -5.17
C HIS A 148 -12.59 -0.84 -5.58
N VAL A 149 -12.46 -1.78 -4.62
CA VAL A 149 -12.30 -3.22 -4.86
C VAL A 149 -13.41 -4.06 -4.24
#